data_98c407a7a6538c4d5f47dd08a8c7ac37
#
_entry.id   98c407a7a6538c4d5f47dd08a8c7ac37
#
_cell.length_a   1.000
_cell.length_b   1.000
_cell.length_c   1.000
_cell.angle_alpha   90.00
_cell.angle_beta   90.00
_cell.angle_gamma   90.00
#
_symmetry.space_group_name_H-M   'P 1'
#
loop_
_entity.id
_entity.type
_entity.pdbx_description
1 polymer ?
#
loop_
_entity_poly.entity_id
_entity_poly.type
_entity_poly.pdbx_seq_one_letter_code
_entity_poly.pdbx_strand_id
1 'polypeptide(L)'
;MQTRYFLLFVYTLLFWGQLGFAQQKKIVFIILDGIPAQDLERVSTPNLDQIASYGGYAHAYTGGLAGGYSESPTISAVGYNTLLTGTWAHKHQVWGNGIESPNYQYWTIFRFLREARPEAKLAIFSTWQDNRTKLLGENLPQTDYLKLDRSVDGLELDTLRYPHDSQSDYIHRIDQRVAEEAADYLRNEGPDLTWVYLQYTDDMGHQHGRSSQLDAAIQKADAQVGLIWKVVQERQQKGEDWQLWITTDHGRKETDGKGHGGQSEAEREIWISTNAQDLNARFHSGQAALVDLLPSMIRFFKLVVAEHQIRELDGVPLTGPLSLSDLMLEERGRDQRLTWTTGSQAETLSVYWSPADQFGEGSSEEYLFLGQVPSDANQYVLPKELGNKPFFKVLVVGKYNSVNTWRVSGDLEVEN
;
A
#
# COMPACT_ATOMS: atom_id res chain seq x y z
N MET A 1 -19.55 -53.31 66.01
CA MET A 1 -18.83 -52.08 65.64
C MET A 1 -18.43 -52.22 64.21
N GLN A 2 -19.14 -51.56 63.28
CA GLN A 2 -18.88 -51.58 61.85
C GLN A 2 -18.31 -50.24 61.51
N THR A 3 -17.02 -50.21 61.02
CA THR A 3 -16.29 -49.01 60.58
C THR A 3 -16.56 -48.86 59.11
N ARG A 4 -17.26 -47.81 58.67
CA ARG A 4 -17.51 -47.44 57.26
C ARG A 4 -16.34 -46.58 56.78
N TYR A 5 -15.65 -47.04 55.81
CA TYR A 5 -14.64 -46.24 55.05
C TYR A 5 -15.35 -45.39 53.98
N PHE A 6 -15.22 -44.07 54.08
CA PHE A 6 -15.69 -43.12 53.11
C PHE A 6 -14.56 -42.89 52.09
N LEU A 7 -14.72 -43.35 50.86
CA LEU A 7 -13.80 -43.08 49.77
C LEU A 7 -14.19 -41.70 49.16
N LEU A 8 -13.32 -40.72 49.38
CA LEU A 8 -13.40 -39.42 48.65
C LEU A 8 -12.77 -39.58 47.28
N PHE A 9 -13.60 -39.52 46.23
CA PHE A 9 -13.16 -39.38 44.84
C PHE A 9 -12.89 -37.90 44.58
N VAL A 10 -11.61 -37.51 44.48
CA VAL A 10 -11.20 -36.19 44.04
C VAL A 10 -11.16 -36.21 42.51
N TYR A 11 -12.16 -35.61 41.85
CA TYR A 11 -12.12 -35.30 40.42
C TYR A 11 -11.22 -34.09 40.19
N THR A 12 -9.99 -34.32 39.79
CA THR A 12 -9.13 -33.28 39.21
C THR A 12 -9.58 -33.02 37.77
N LEU A 13 -10.40 -31.98 37.58
CA LEU A 13 -10.69 -31.40 36.28
C LEU A 13 -9.41 -30.75 35.78
N LEU A 14 -8.71 -31.45 34.89
CA LEU A 14 -7.66 -30.87 34.02
C LEU A 14 -8.34 -29.89 33.06
N PHE A 15 -8.40 -28.62 33.43
CA PHE A 15 -8.62 -27.52 32.50
C PHE A 15 -7.37 -27.42 31.64
N TRP A 16 -7.37 -28.09 30.49
CA TRP A 16 -6.50 -27.74 29.38
C TRP A 16 -7.01 -26.40 28.87
N GLY A 17 -6.47 -25.30 29.41
CA GLY A 17 -6.58 -24.02 28.79
C GLY A 17 -5.92 -24.14 27.41
N GLN A 18 -6.69 -24.15 26.36
CA GLN A 18 -6.18 -23.88 25.01
C GLN A 18 -5.58 -22.48 25.12
N LEU A 19 -4.27 -22.39 25.30
CA LEU A 19 -3.51 -21.21 24.95
C LEU A 19 -3.76 -21.01 23.44
N GLY A 20 -4.75 -20.20 23.12
CA GLY A 20 -4.96 -19.74 21.76
C GLY A 20 -3.70 -18.99 21.36
N PHE A 21 -2.80 -19.66 20.68
CA PHE A 21 -1.72 -18.97 19.97
C PHE A 21 -2.39 -17.95 19.06
N ALA A 22 -2.12 -16.68 19.30
CA ALA A 22 -2.58 -15.64 18.40
C ALA A 22 -2.13 -16.03 16.99
N GLN A 23 -3.08 -16.17 16.08
CA GLN A 23 -2.83 -16.58 14.71
C GLN A 23 -1.79 -15.65 14.09
N GLN A 24 -0.69 -16.20 13.58
CA GLN A 24 0.36 -15.38 12.95
C GLN A 24 -0.19 -14.71 11.71
N LYS A 25 -0.19 -13.38 11.72
CA LYS A 25 -0.63 -12.55 10.61
C LYS A 25 0.48 -12.39 9.60
N LYS A 26 0.17 -12.64 8.33
CA LYS A 26 1.12 -12.62 7.23
C LYS A 26 0.53 -11.93 6.01
N ILE A 27 1.35 -11.21 5.28
CA ILE A 27 0.93 -10.49 4.07
C ILE A 27 1.82 -10.88 2.89
N VAL A 28 1.17 -11.10 1.75
CA VAL A 28 1.78 -11.00 0.43
C VAL A 28 1.10 -9.84 -0.29
N PHE A 29 1.88 -8.89 -0.80
CA PHE A 29 1.35 -7.96 -1.78
C PHE A 29 2.07 -8.11 -3.11
N ILE A 30 1.30 -7.98 -4.19
CA ILE A 30 1.74 -8.24 -5.55
C ILE A 30 1.43 -7.02 -6.39
N ILE A 31 2.42 -6.53 -7.13
CA ILE A 31 2.25 -5.50 -8.15
C ILE A 31 2.38 -6.17 -9.51
N LEU A 32 1.33 -6.07 -10.33
CA LEU A 32 1.31 -6.43 -11.74
C LEU A 32 1.39 -5.12 -12.53
N ASP A 33 2.52 -4.85 -13.14
CA ASP A 33 2.84 -3.54 -13.69
C ASP A 33 1.94 -3.15 -14.87
N GLY A 34 1.42 -1.92 -14.81
CA GLY A 34 0.82 -1.21 -15.93
C GLY A 34 -0.43 -1.84 -16.54
N ILE A 35 -1.32 -2.41 -15.74
CA ILE A 35 -2.58 -3.02 -16.20
C ILE A 35 -3.76 -2.09 -15.86
N PRO A 36 -4.36 -1.36 -16.83
CA PRO A 36 -5.60 -0.62 -16.58
C PRO A 36 -6.74 -1.53 -16.13
N ALA A 37 -7.63 -1.05 -15.23
CA ALA A 37 -8.77 -1.84 -14.76
C ALA A 37 -9.62 -2.39 -15.90
N GLN A 38 -9.94 -1.56 -16.90
CA GLN A 38 -10.71 -1.96 -18.07
C GLN A 38 -10.06 -3.06 -18.92
N ASP A 39 -8.72 -3.17 -18.93
CA ASP A 39 -8.00 -4.22 -19.65
C ASP A 39 -7.99 -5.51 -18.84
N LEU A 40 -7.86 -5.43 -17.52
CA LEU A 40 -8.00 -6.59 -16.63
C LEU A 40 -9.40 -7.21 -16.73
N GLU A 41 -10.43 -6.40 -16.65
CA GLU A 41 -11.84 -6.83 -16.64
C GLU A 41 -12.29 -7.47 -17.97
N ARG A 42 -11.61 -7.15 -19.06
CA ARG A 42 -11.87 -7.71 -20.38
C ARG A 42 -11.30 -9.11 -20.55
N VAL A 43 -10.33 -9.48 -19.75
CA VAL A 43 -9.57 -10.74 -19.85
C VAL A 43 -10.04 -11.73 -18.78
N SER A 44 -10.07 -13.02 -19.11
CA SER A 44 -10.35 -14.06 -18.11
C SER A 44 -9.17 -14.22 -17.15
N THR A 45 -9.41 -13.95 -15.87
CA THR A 45 -8.42 -13.97 -14.78
C THR A 45 -8.91 -14.81 -13.60
N PRO A 46 -9.09 -16.14 -13.78
CA PRO A 46 -9.77 -16.97 -12.80
C PRO A 46 -9.12 -17.02 -11.43
N ASN A 47 -7.81 -16.77 -11.30
CA ASN A 47 -7.13 -16.74 -10.01
C ASN A 47 -7.39 -15.43 -9.26
N LEU A 48 -7.32 -14.29 -9.94
CA LEU A 48 -7.69 -12.99 -9.38
C LEU A 48 -9.18 -12.96 -9.01
N ASP A 49 -10.06 -13.48 -9.87
CA ASP A 49 -11.50 -13.62 -9.60
C ASP A 49 -11.75 -14.47 -8.35
N GLN A 50 -11.02 -15.58 -8.19
CA GLN A 50 -11.12 -16.40 -7.01
C GLN A 50 -10.70 -15.66 -5.75
N ILE A 51 -9.57 -14.93 -5.77
CA ILE A 51 -9.10 -14.12 -4.64
C ILE A 51 -10.14 -13.07 -4.27
N ALA A 52 -10.64 -12.32 -5.26
CA ALA A 52 -11.69 -11.32 -5.09
C ALA A 52 -12.96 -11.88 -4.48
N SER A 53 -13.31 -13.13 -4.78
CA SER A 53 -14.50 -13.79 -4.21
C SER A 53 -14.40 -14.05 -2.70
N TYR A 54 -13.19 -14.10 -2.14
CA TYR A 54 -12.98 -14.21 -0.69
C TYR A 54 -13.07 -12.86 0.02
N GLY A 55 -12.61 -11.78 -0.61
CA GLY A 55 -12.60 -10.44 -0.04
C GLY A 55 -13.29 -9.43 -0.95
N GLY A 56 -12.58 -8.92 -1.96
CA GLY A 56 -13.16 -7.95 -2.89
C GLY A 56 -12.24 -7.56 -4.04
N TYR A 57 -12.87 -6.94 -5.03
CA TYR A 57 -12.24 -6.22 -6.13
C TYR A 57 -12.80 -4.80 -6.14
N ALA A 58 -11.96 -3.80 -6.38
CA ALA A 58 -12.37 -2.42 -6.47
C ALA A 58 -11.52 -1.66 -7.49
N HIS A 59 -12.17 -0.71 -8.21
CA HIS A 59 -11.45 0.36 -8.88
C HIS A 59 -10.81 1.26 -7.83
N ALA A 60 -9.62 1.74 -8.14
CA ALA A 60 -8.85 2.63 -7.28
C ALA A 60 -8.08 3.64 -8.16
N TYR A 61 -7.36 4.56 -7.54
CA TYR A 61 -6.57 5.53 -8.28
C TYR A 61 -5.14 5.67 -7.73
N THR A 62 -4.27 6.19 -8.59
CA THR A 62 -2.92 6.65 -8.28
C THR A 62 -2.74 8.11 -8.73
N GLY A 63 -1.53 8.68 -8.57
CA GLY A 63 -1.20 9.99 -9.14
C GLY A 63 -1.54 11.20 -8.26
N GLY A 64 -2.01 11.02 -7.03
CA GLY A 64 -2.29 12.11 -6.09
C GLY A 64 -3.48 13.00 -6.50
N LEU A 65 -3.46 14.27 -6.10
CA LEU A 65 -4.46 15.25 -6.46
C LEU A 65 -4.04 15.93 -7.78
N ALA A 66 -4.73 15.64 -8.87
CA ALA A 66 -4.43 16.23 -10.17
C ALA A 66 -4.49 17.77 -10.13
N GLY A 67 -3.45 18.44 -10.60
CA GLY A 67 -3.29 19.90 -10.51
C GLY A 67 -3.04 20.44 -9.10
N GLY A 68 -2.85 19.58 -8.10
CA GLY A 68 -2.63 19.97 -6.70
C GLY A 68 -1.23 19.63 -6.18
N TYR A 69 -0.98 19.98 -4.93
CA TYR A 69 0.32 19.82 -4.27
C TYR A 69 0.84 18.38 -4.21
N SER A 70 -0.06 17.40 -4.24
CA SER A 70 0.29 15.97 -4.16
C SER A 70 0.27 15.28 -5.53
N GLU A 71 0.15 16.03 -6.63
CA GLU A 71 0.23 15.46 -7.96
C GLU A 71 1.51 14.64 -8.10
N SER A 72 1.38 13.40 -8.55
CA SER A 72 2.47 12.44 -8.66
C SER A 72 2.44 11.81 -10.05
N PRO A 73 3.57 11.69 -10.75
CA PRO A 73 3.60 11.01 -12.04
C PRO A 73 3.06 9.57 -11.93
N THR A 74 2.28 9.15 -12.91
CA THR A 74 1.80 7.76 -13.01
C THR A 74 2.87 6.88 -13.66
N ILE A 75 4.00 6.75 -12.95
CA ILE A 75 5.23 6.05 -13.35
C ILE A 75 5.51 4.95 -12.33
N SER A 76 6.07 3.85 -12.80
CA SER A 76 6.28 2.61 -12.05
C SER A 76 6.91 2.81 -10.68
N ALA A 77 8.14 3.34 -10.57
CA ALA A 77 8.80 3.55 -9.27
C ALA A 77 8.04 4.51 -8.35
N VAL A 78 7.35 5.50 -8.93
CA VAL A 78 6.51 6.45 -8.17
C VAL A 78 5.34 5.72 -7.52
N GLY A 79 4.63 4.90 -8.31
CA GLY A 79 3.52 4.06 -7.83
C GLY A 79 3.97 3.06 -6.78
N TYR A 80 5.10 2.35 -7.02
CA TYR A 80 5.61 1.38 -6.05
C TYR A 80 5.95 2.05 -4.72
N ASN A 81 6.64 3.20 -4.75
CA ASN A 81 7.01 3.91 -3.53
C ASN A 81 5.79 4.50 -2.82
N THR A 82 4.78 4.93 -3.60
CA THR A 82 3.48 5.35 -3.07
C THR A 82 2.81 4.24 -2.26
N LEU A 83 2.76 3.01 -2.79
CA LEU A 83 2.22 1.85 -2.07
C LEU A 83 3.05 1.54 -0.82
N LEU A 84 4.38 1.52 -0.98
CA LEU A 84 5.31 1.14 0.09
C LEU A 84 5.27 2.09 1.28
N THR A 85 5.09 3.40 1.03
CA THR A 85 5.17 4.45 2.06
C THR A 85 3.81 4.99 2.50
N GLY A 86 2.73 4.73 1.75
CA GLY A 86 1.40 5.30 2.00
C GLY A 86 1.37 6.82 1.83
N THR A 87 2.30 7.38 1.04
CA THR A 87 2.42 8.81 0.77
C THR A 87 2.59 9.09 -0.74
N TRP A 88 2.26 10.30 -1.18
CA TRP A 88 2.45 10.73 -2.55
C TRP A 88 3.88 11.25 -2.80
N ALA A 89 4.24 11.47 -4.07
CA ALA A 89 5.61 11.82 -4.47
C ALA A 89 6.17 13.09 -3.80
N HIS A 90 5.34 14.09 -3.49
CA HIS A 90 5.77 15.31 -2.80
C HIS A 90 6.40 15.02 -1.42
N LYS A 91 6.08 13.89 -0.80
CA LYS A 91 6.65 13.42 0.46
C LYS A 91 7.78 12.44 0.24
N HIS A 92 7.55 11.34 -0.46
CA HIS A 92 8.56 10.30 -0.60
C HIS A 92 9.66 10.62 -1.63
N GLN A 93 9.53 11.70 -2.42
CA GLN A 93 10.53 12.25 -3.35
C GLN A 93 11.03 11.28 -4.44
N VAL A 94 10.25 10.26 -4.79
CA VAL A 94 10.47 9.44 -5.99
C VAL A 94 9.59 10.00 -7.09
N TRP A 95 10.23 10.56 -8.14
CA TRP A 95 9.55 11.26 -9.23
C TRP A 95 9.63 10.51 -10.58
N GLY A 96 10.37 9.41 -10.63
CA GLY A 96 10.53 8.59 -11.81
C GLY A 96 11.38 7.35 -11.57
N ASN A 97 11.58 6.56 -12.62
CA ASN A 97 12.31 5.28 -12.55
C ASN A 97 13.81 5.41 -12.27
N GLY A 98 14.38 6.62 -12.31
CA GLY A 98 15.77 6.88 -11.87
C GLY A 98 15.97 6.68 -10.36
N ILE A 99 14.93 6.93 -9.57
CA ILE A 99 14.94 6.81 -8.09
C ILE A 99 16.16 7.53 -7.50
N GLU A 100 16.30 8.83 -7.80
CA GLU A 100 17.55 9.55 -7.53
C GLU A 100 17.75 9.86 -6.05
N SER A 101 16.70 10.29 -5.35
CA SER A 101 16.79 10.77 -3.97
C SER A 101 15.53 10.46 -3.16
N PRO A 102 15.22 9.17 -2.87
CA PRO A 102 14.08 8.82 -2.05
C PRO A 102 14.18 9.43 -0.66
N ASN A 103 13.08 10.00 -0.16
CA ASN A 103 13.01 10.48 1.21
C ASN A 103 12.63 9.34 2.16
N TYR A 104 13.61 8.68 2.74
CA TYR A 104 13.43 7.57 3.66
C TYR A 104 12.91 7.94 5.05
N GLN A 105 12.58 9.21 5.32
CA GLN A 105 11.83 9.60 6.52
C GLN A 105 10.40 9.03 6.47
N TYR A 106 9.83 8.91 5.27
CA TYR A 106 8.57 8.23 5.03
C TYR A 106 8.83 6.73 4.91
N TRP A 107 8.59 6.02 6.00
CA TRP A 107 8.95 4.61 6.13
C TRP A 107 8.13 3.72 5.21
N THR A 108 8.79 2.71 4.65
CA THR A 108 8.11 1.62 3.95
C THR A 108 7.44 0.66 4.95
N ILE A 109 6.44 -0.10 4.50
CA ILE A 109 5.81 -1.16 5.34
C ILE A 109 6.84 -2.16 5.87
N PHE A 110 7.95 -2.41 5.15
CA PHE A 110 9.05 -3.25 5.59
C PHE A 110 9.74 -2.68 6.82
N ARG A 111 10.02 -1.37 6.82
CA ARG A 111 10.62 -0.71 7.96
C ARG A 111 9.65 -0.64 9.14
N PHE A 112 8.38 -0.31 8.91
CA PHE A 112 7.35 -0.35 9.96
C PHE A 112 7.27 -1.72 10.65
N LEU A 113 7.28 -2.80 9.87
CA LEU A 113 7.18 -4.14 10.42
C LEU A 113 8.47 -4.53 11.15
N ARG A 114 9.64 -4.24 10.59
CA ARG A 114 10.95 -4.55 11.23
C ARG A 114 11.12 -3.79 12.54
N GLU A 115 10.72 -2.52 12.60
CA GLU A 115 10.78 -1.71 13.82
C GLU A 115 9.84 -2.26 14.91
N ALA A 116 8.60 -2.60 14.55
CA ALA A 116 7.63 -3.12 15.50
C ALA A 116 7.89 -4.59 15.88
N ARG A 117 8.52 -5.36 15.02
CA ARG A 117 8.82 -6.80 15.18
C ARG A 117 10.20 -7.13 14.60
N PRO A 118 11.26 -6.98 15.38
CA PRO A 118 12.65 -7.19 14.91
C PRO A 118 12.92 -8.59 14.32
N GLU A 119 12.17 -9.61 14.76
CA GLU A 119 12.27 -10.99 14.31
C GLU A 119 11.39 -11.33 13.10
N ALA A 120 10.59 -10.39 12.60
CA ALA A 120 9.71 -10.63 11.45
C ALA A 120 10.51 -11.03 10.21
N LYS A 121 10.08 -12.09 9.53
CA LYS A 121 10.69 -12.54 8.27
C LYS A 121 10.18 -11.69 7.11
N LEU A 122 11.07 -11.00 6.42
CA LEU A 122 10.81 -10.10 5.32
C LEU A 122 11.36 -10.65 4.01
N ALA A 123 10.58 -10.64 2.92
CA ALA A 123 11.03 -11.15 1.64
C ALA A 123 10.60 -10.26 0.47
N ILE A 124 11.43 -10.22 -0.58
CA ILE A 124 11.10 -9.61 -1.86
C ILE A 124 11.43 -10.56 -3.01
N PHE A 125 10.54 -10.62 -3.99
CA PHE A 125 10.71 -11.34 -5.24
C PHE A 125 10.35 -10.37 -6.36
N SER A 126 11.34 -9.92 -7.13
CA SER A 126 11.16 -8.79 -8.02
C SER A 126 11.88 -8.99 -9.34
N THR A 127 11.22 -8.67 -10.42
CA THR A 127 11.85 -8.63 -11.74
C THR A 127 12.81 -7.47 -11.88
N TRP A 128 12.69 -6.43 -11.03
CA TRP A 128 13.54 -5.25 -11.05
C TRP A 128 14.31 -5.08 -9.73
N GLN A 129 15.65 -5.03 -9.81
CA GLN A 129 16.55 -4.96 -8.65
C GLN A 129 16.43 -3.68 -7.84
N ASP A 130 16.14 -2.55 -8.47
CA ASP A 130 16.06 -1.24 -7.81
C ASP A 130 14.90 -1.17 -6.80
N ASN A 131 13.91 -2.04 -6.91
CA ASN A 131 12.86 -2.18 -5.91
C ASN A 131 13.43 -2.51 -4.52
N ARG A 132 14.41 -3.38 -4.44
CA ARG A 132 15.10 -3.70 -3.19
C ARG A 132 16.18 -2.70 -2.82
N THR A 133 17.04 -2.37 -3.77
CA THR A 133 18.27 -1.62 -3.49
C THR A 133 18.01 -0.14 -3.25
N LYS A 134 17.00 0.43 -3.94
CA LYS A 134 16.68 1.86 -3.85
C LYS A 134 15.34 2.13 -3.15
N LEU A 135 14.24 1.48 -3.54
CA LEU A 135 12.94 1.79 -2.92
C LEU A 135 12.86 1.28 -1.48
N LEU A 136 13.21 0.02 -1.21
CA LEU A 136 13.33 -0.46 0.16
C LEU A 136 14.58 0.09 0.86
N GLY A 137 15.63 0.41 0.09
CA GLY A 137 16.89 0.90 0.62
C GLY A 137 17.59 -0.12 1.52
N GLU A 138 17.59 -1.41 1.12
CA GLU A 138 18.23 -2.47 1.93
C GLU A 138 19.68 -2.14 2.23
N ASN A 139 20.07 -2.28 3.51
CA ASN A 139 21.40 -2.00 4.06
C ASN A 139 21.85 -0.53 3.99
N LEU A 140 20.97 0.43 3.68
CA LEU A 140 21.34 1.84 3.73
C LEU A 140 21.25 2.40 5.16
N PRO A 141 22.14 3.32 5.55
CA PRO A 141 22.02 4.00 6.85
C PRO A 141 20.69 4.73 7.05
N GLN A 142 20.13 5.31 5.96
CA GLN A 142 18.87 6.05 5.97
C GLN A 142 17.66 5.19 6.31
N THR A 143 17.75 3.88 6.11
CA THR A 143 16.70 2.90 6.44
C THR A 143 17.02 2.13 7.72
N ASP A 144 17.98 2.62 8.52
CA ASP A 144 18.51 1.94 9.70
C ASP A 144 19.03 0.52 9.39
N TYR A 145 19.74 0.41 8.25
CA TYR A 145 20.31 -0.84 7.76
C TYR A 145 19.27 -1.97 7.64
N LEU A 146 18.05 -1.64 7.17
CA LEU A 146 17.01 -2.63 6.91
C LEU A 146 17.57 -3.84 6.18
N LYS A 147 17.33 -5.03 6.73
CA LYS A 147 17.70 -6.31 6.11
C LYS A 147 16.49 -7.13 5.78
N LEU A 148 16.53 -7.77 4.62
CA LEU A 148 15.56 -8.77 4.20
C LEU A 148 16.10 -10.17 4.48
N ASP A 149 15.21 -11.10 4.82
CA ASP A 149 15.57 -12.50 5.09
C ASP A 149 15.72 -13.30 3.78
N ARG A 150 15.02 -12.85 2.72
CA ARG A 150 15.11 -13.41 1.37
C ARG A 150 14.92 -12.33 0.32
N SER A 151 15.75 -12.35 -0.71
CA SER A 151 15.51 -11.60 -1.95
C SER A 151 15.80 -12.47 -3.17
N VAL A 152 15.00 -12.26 -4.22
CA VAL A 152 15.25 -12.78 -5.58
C VAL A 152 14.99 -11.62 -6.54
N ASP A 153 16.05 -11.05 -7.07
CA ASP A 153 16.03 -9.93 -8.00
C ASP A 153 17.35 -9.87 -8.79
N GLY A 154 17.50 -8.89 -9.67
CA GLY A 154 18.71 -8.69 -10.49
C GLY A 154 18.82 -9.71 -11.63
N LEU A 155 17.81 -10.51 -11.89
CA LEU A 155 17.79 -11.48 -12.98
C LEU A 155 17.79 -10.79 -14.35
N GLU A 156 17.25 -9.58 -14.45
CA GLU A 156 17.26 -8.72 -15.64
C GLU A 156 18.66 -8.25 -16.04
N LEU A 157 19.63 -8.34 -15.13
CA LEU A 157 21.02 -8.01 -15.36
C LEU A 157 21.85 -9.22 -15.86
N ASP A 158 21.33 -10.44 -15.71
CA ASP A 158 21.98 -11.68 -16.17
C ASP A 158 21.61 -11.99 -17.63
N THR A 159 22.23 -11.25 -18.54
CA THR A 159 21.98 -11.37 -19.98
C THR A 159 22.48 -12.70 -20.59
N LEU A 160 23.24 -13.49 -19.85
CA LEU A 160 23.64 -14.84 -20.27
C LEU A 160 22.50 -15.84 -20.05
N ARG A 161 21.87 -15.79 -18.89
CA ARG A 161 20.74 -16.66 -18.54
C ARG A 161 19.43 -16.17 -19.13
N TYR A 162 19.25 -14.86 -19.19
CA TYR A 162 18.08 -14.18 -19.72
C TYR A 162 18.48 -13.22 -20.85
N PRO A 163 18.93 -13.73 -22.02
CA PRO A 163 19.30 -12.88 -23.13
C PRO A 163 18.12 -12.02 -23.58
N HIS A 164 18.37 -10.71 -23.70
CA HIS A 164 17.34 -9.77 -24.11
C HIS A 164 16.88 -10.06 -25.53
N ASP A 165 15.60 -9.94 -25.77
CA ASP A 165 14.96 -10.12 -27.07
C ASP A 165 13.94 -8.99 -27.32
N SER A 166 13.58 -8.79 -28.60
CA SER A 166 12.69 -7.72 -29.03
C SER A 166 11.22 -7.92 -28.65
N GLN A 167 10.86 -9.08 -28.14
CA GLN A 167 9.50 -9.43 -27.70
C GLN A 167 9.35 -9.39 -26.17
N SER A 168 10.42 -9.02 -25.46
CA SER A 168 10.50 -9.08 -23.99
C SER A 168 10.17 -10.45 -23.37
N ASP A 169 10.34 -11.53 -24.14
CA ASP A 169 10.09 -12.89 -23.63
C ASP A 169 11.02 -13.22 -22.45
N TYR A 170 12.21 -12.61 -22.39
CA TYR A 170 13.12 -12.76 -21.26
C TYR A 170 12.51 -12.21 -19.97
N ILE A 171 11.75 -11.12 -20.01
CA ILE A 171 11.04 -10.57 -18.84
C ILE A 171 9.96 -11.54 -18.37
N HIS A 172 9.16 -12.10 -19.28
CA HIS A 172 8.19 -13.13 -18.91
C HIS A 172 8.85 -14.33 -18.21
N ARG A 173 10.02 -14.79 -18.71
CA ARG A 173 10.75 -15.90 -18.07
C ARG A 173 11.30 -15.51 -16.69
N ILE A 174 11.66 -14.25 -16.48
CA ILE A 174 12.06 -13.72 -15.19
C ILE A 174 10.84 -13.66 -14.26
N ASP A 175 9.72 -13.10 -14.69
CA ASP A 175 8.46 -13.05 -13.92
C ASP A 175 8.03 -14.45 -13.47
N GLN A 176 8.10 -15.44 -14.38
CA GLN A 176 7.78 -16.83 -14.04
C GLN A 176 8.70 -17.36 -12.94
N ARG A 177 10.00 -17.09 -13.06
CA ARG A 177 10.98 -17.52 -12.05
C ARG A 177 10.75 -16.81 -10.70
N VAL A 178 10.46 -15.51 -10.73
CA VAL A 178 10.12 -14.70 -9.54
C VAL A 178 8.90 -15.28 -8.84
N ALA A 179 7.82 -15.58 -9.57
CA ALA A 179 6.60 -16.15 -9.01
C ALA A 179 6.82 -17.57 -8.42
N GLU A 180 7.60 -18.40 -9.09
CA GLU A 180 7.96 -19.76 -8.61
C GLU A 180 8.79 -19.70 -7.32
N GLU A 181 9.84 -18.86 -7.28
CA GLU A 181 10.67 -18.67 -6.09
C GLU A 181 9.87 -18.10 -4.91
N ALA A 182 8.96 -17.16 -5.20
CA ALA A 182 8.05 -16.62 -4.19
C ALA A 182 7.15 -17.71 -3.62
N ALA A 183 6.49 -18.49 -4.48
CA ALA A 183 5.61 -19.59 -4.06
C ALA A 183 6.36 -20.64 -3.24
N ASP A 184 7.57 -21.01 -3.65
CA ASP A 184 8.39 -22.00 -2.93
C ASP A 184 8.85 -21.48 -1.56
N TYR A 185 9.29 -20.22 -1.47
CA TYR A 185 9.68 -19.63 -0.21
C TYR A 185 8.50 -19.43 0.74
N LEU A 186 7.36 -18.98 0.23
CA LEU A 186 6.11 -18.89 0.99
C LEU A 186 5.72 -20.26 1.57
N ARG A 187 5.83 -21.34 0.77
CA ARG A 187 5.45 -22.70 1.20
C ARG A 187 6.37 -23.22 2.30
N ASN A 188 7.67 -23.01 2.17
CA ASN A 188 8.69 -23.61 3.03
C ASN A 188 8.95 -22.79 4.29
N GLU A 189 9.05 -21.46 4.16
CA GLU A 189 9.48 -20.56 5.23
C GLU A 189 8.35 -19.73 5.84
N GLY A 190 7.30 -19.41 5.06
CA GLY A 190 6.15 -18.62 5.50
C GLY A 190 6.57 -17.27 6.10
N PRO A 191 7.18 -16.37 5.33
CA PRO A 191 7.57 -15.05 5.80
C PRO A 191 6.37 -14.25 6.31
N ASP A 192 6.62 -13.22 7.13
CA ASP A 192 5.57 -12.38 7.66
C ASP A 192 5.10 -11.34 6.65
N LEU A 193 6.05 -10.80 5.85
CA LEU A 193 5.74 -9.85 4.78
C LEU A 193 6.52 -10.21 3.53
N THR A 194 5.80 -10.26 2.41
CA THR A 194 6.39 -10.53 1.09
C THR A 194 5.90 -9.53 0.07
N TRP A 195 6.82 -8.94 -0.68
CA TRP A 195 6.54 -8.19 -1.88
C TRP A 195 6.88 -9.02 -3.12
N VAL A 196 5.94 -9.14 -4.06
CA VAL A 196 6.16 -9.74 -5.38
C VAL A 196 5.90 -8.68 -6.44
N TYR A 197 6.83 -8.52 -7.37
CA TYR A 197 6.72 -7.59 -8.48
C TYR A 197 6.94 -8.31 -9.80
N LEU A 198 5.98 -8.16 -10.73
CA LEU A 198 5.97 -8.75 -12.08
C LEU A 198 5.82 -7.64 -13.12
N GLN A 199 6.71 -7.62 -14.12
CA GLN A 199 6.89 -6.51 -15.06
C GLN A 199 6.27 -6.75 -16.45
N TYR A 200 6.17 -7.99 -16.91
CA TYR A 200 5.92 -8.33 -18.30
C TYR A 200 4.68 -7.68 -18.91
N THR A 201 3.65 -7.43 -18.13
CA THR A 201 2.43 -6.76 -18.59
C THR A 201 2.69 -5.32 -19.04
N ASP A 202 3.60 -4.62 -18.36
CA ASP A 202 4.01 -3.25 -18.76
C ASP A 202 4.78 -3.26 -20.08
N ASP A 203 5.73 -4.18 -20.28
CA ASP A 203 6.45 -4.33 -21.54
C ASP A 203 5.49 -4.57 -22.71
N MET A 204 4.50 -5.45 -22.53
CA MET A 204 3.50 -5.73 -23.57
C MET A 204 2.59 -4.53 -23.82
N GLY A 205 2.22 -3.80 -22.78
CA GLY A 205 1.50 -2.54 -22.92
C GLY A 205 2.29 -1.51 -23.73
N HIS A 206 3.55 -1.27 -23.40
CA HIS A 206 4.42 -0.35 -24.15
C HIS A 206 4.59 -0.72 -25.61
N GLN A 207 4.78 -2.01 -25.91
CA GLN A 207 5.00 -2.47 -27.27
C GLN A 207 3.72 -2.47 -28.10
N HIS A 208 2.61 -2.95 -27.55
CA HIS A 208 1.42 -3.31 -28.31
C HIS A 208 0.17 -2.51 -27.95
N GLY A 209 0.17 -1.77 -26.81
CA GLY A 209 -1.02 -1.11 -26.30
C GLY A 209 -2.13 -2.10 -25.96
N ARG A 210 -3.38 -1.66 -26.06
CA ARG A 210 -4.56 -2.52 -25.87
C ARG A 210 -4.69 -3.52 -27.02
N SER A 211 -4.27 -4.76 -26.80
CA SER A 211 -4.07 -5.77 -27.84
C SER A 211 -4.20 -7.20 -27.27
N SER A 212 -4.29 -8.16 -28.18
CA SER A 212 -4.25 -9.59 -27.80
C SER A 212 -2.94 -10.04 -27.13
N GLN A 213 -1.84 -9.33 -27.38
CA GLN A 213 -0.55 -9.54 -26.72
C GLN A 213 -0.61 -9.13 -25.24
N LEU A 214 -1.19 -7.96 -24.95
CA LEU A 214 -1.43 -7.54 -23.58
C LEU A 214 -2.41 -8.48 -22.87
N ASP A 215 -3.49 -8.92 -23.56
CA ASP A 215 -4.44 -9.89 -23.01
C ASP A 215 -3.75 -11.18 -22.60
N ALA A 216 -2.86 -11.71 -23.45
CA ALA A 216 -2.09 -12.92 -23.16
C ALA A 216 -1.10 -12.70 -22.00
N ALA A 217 -0.51 -11.50 -21.88
CA ALA A 217 0.36 -11.16 -20.76
C ALA A 217 -0.41 -11.11 -19.42
N ILE A 218 -1.61 -10.52 -19.41
CA ILE A 218 -2.51 -10.50 -18.24
C ILE A 218 -2.87 -11.93 -17.82
N GLN A 219 -3.20 -12.82 -18.76
CA GLN A 219 -3.47 -14.22 -18.44
C GLN A 219 -2.27 -14.95 -17.84
N LYS A 220 -1.06 -14.65 -18.32
CA LYS A 220 0.18 -15.20 -17.74
C LYS A 220 0.40 -14.67 -16.33
N ALA A 221 0.18 -13.39 -16.10
CA ALA A 221 0.29 -12.77 -14.77
C ALA A 221 -0.74 -13.39 -13.80
N ASP A 222 -1.99 -13.59 -14.23
CA ASP A 222 -3.00 -14.27 -13.43
C ASP A 222 -2.58 -15.70 -13.05
N ALA A 223 -1.98 -16.45 -13.99
CA ALA A 223 -1.47 -17.80 -13.70
C ALA A 223 -0.32 -17.76 -12.68
N GLN A 224 0.56 -16.79 -12.75
CA GLN A 224 1.66 -16.56 -11.79
C GLN A 224 1.13 -16.19 -10.40
N VAL A 225 0.12 -15.34 -10.33
CA VAL A 225 -0.63 -15.06 -9.07
C VAL A 225 -1.24 -16.35 -8.52
N GLY A 226 -1.78 -17.21 -9.38
CA GLY A 226 -2.35 -18.50 -9.00
C GLY A 226 -1.36 -19.44 -8.31
N LEU A 227 -0.06 -19.42 -8.68
CA LEU A 227 0.97 -20.18 -7.96
C LEU A 227 1.10 -19.75 -6.50
N ILE A 228 1.10 -18.44 -6.27
CA ILE A 228 1.21 -17.83 -4.94
C ILE A 228 -0.08 -18.07 -4.14
N TRP A 229 -1.23 -17.82 -4.75
CA TRP A 229 -2.54 -18.00 -4.11
C TRP A 229 -2.74 -19.42 -3.60
N LYS A 230 -2.40 -20.41 -4.39
CA LYS A 230 -2.44 -21.83 -3.98
C LYS A 230 -1.67 -22.08 -2.69
N VAL A 231 -0.46 -21.53 -2.58
CA VAL A 231 0.37 -21.69 -1.38
C VAL A 231 -0.24 -20.99 -0.18
N VAL A 232 -0.77 -19.77 -0.37
CA VAL A 232 -1.47 -19.05 0.69
C VAL A 232 -2.65 -19.86 1.22
N GLN A 233 -3.47 -20.47 0.35
CA GLN A 233 -4.56 -21.36 0.76
C GLN A 233 -4.06 -22.58 1.54
N GLU A 234 -2.97 -23.23 1.08
CA GLU A 234 -2.35 -24.35 1.79
C GLU A 234 -1.90 -23.97 3.21
N ARG A 235 -1.40 -22.73 3.40
CA ARG A 235 -0.94 -22.24 4.68
C ARG A 235 -2.10 -21.79 5.58
N GLN A 236 -3.13 -21.18 5.01
CA GLN A 236 -4.36 -20.86 5.75
C GLN A 236 -5.05 -22.13 6.29
N GLN A 237 -5.02 -23.24 5.55
CA GLN A 237 -5.52 -24.54 6.02
C GLN A 237 -4.72 -25.08 7.23
N LYS A 238 -3.48 -24.62 7.42
CA LYS A 238 -2.65 -24.94 8.59
C LYS A 238 -2.87 -23.98 9.77
N GLY A 239 -3.82 -23.04 9.64
CA GLY A 239 -4.23 -22.13 10.70
C GLY A 239 -3.51 -20.79 10.72
N GLU A 240 -2.77 -20.42 9.67
CA GLU A 240 -2.15 -19.09 9.54
C GLU A 240 -3.14 -18.06 8.98
N ASP A 241 -2.99 -16.79 9.34
CA ASP A 241 -3.84 -15.67 8.89
C ASP A 241 -3.10 -14.88 7.81
N TRP A 242 -3.44 -15.15 6.54
CA TRP A 242 -2.80 -14.53 5.39
C TRP A 242 -3.73 -13.56 4.69
N GLN A 243 -3.23 -12.33 4.46
CA GLN A 243 -3.83 -11.38 3.52
C GLN A 243 -2.99 -11.27 2.24
N LEU A 244 -3.69 -11.27 1.11
CA LEU A 244 -3.17 -10.89 -0.20
C LEU A 244 -3.74 -9.53 -0.59
N TRP A 245 -2.85 -8.66 -1.08
CA TRP A 245 -3.20 -7.42 -1.76
C TRP A 245 -2.54 -7.45 -3.14
N ILE A 246 -3.33 -7.37 -4.19
CA ILE A 246 -2.85 -7.39 -5.56
C ILE A 246 -3.36 -6.13 -6.24
N THR A 247 -2.46 -5.44 -6.91
CA THR A 247 -2.78 -4.18 -7.59
C THR A 247 -1.87 -3.96 -8.79
N THR A 248 -2.14 -2.91 -9.54
CA THR A 248 -1.21 -2.30 -10.48
C THR A 248 -0.80 -0.92 -9.96
N ASP A 249 0.26 -0.37 -10.48
CA ASP A 249 0.84 0.90 -10.05
C ASP A 249 0.34 2.10 -10.84
N HIS A 250 -0.07 1.89 -12.10
CA HIS A 250 -0.65 2.91 -12.99
C HIS A 250 -1.50 2.27 -14.09
N GLY A 251 -2.36 3.09 -14.68
CA GLY A 251 -3.04 2.78 -15.92
C GLY A 251 -2.23 3.21 -17.15
N ARG A 252 -2.91 3.47 -18.28
CA ARG A 252 -2.28 3.82 -19.55
C ARG A 252 -3.06 4.89 -20.28
N LYS A 253 -2.39 5.64 -21.17
CA LYS A 253 -3.04 6.61 -22.06
C LYS A 253 -4.18 5.95 -22.83
N GLU A 254 -5.33 6.62 -22.82
CA GLU A 254 -6.52 6.13 -23.53
C GLU A 254 -6.30 6.05 -25.05
N THR A 255 -5.49 6.95 -25.60
CA THR A 255 -5.29 7.12 -27.05
C THR A 255 -4.69 5.92 -27.75
N ASP A 256 -3.71 5.25 -27.12
CA ASP A 256 -2.99 4.13 -27.72
C ASP A 256 -2.75 2.96 -26.77
N GLY A 257 -3.02 3.15 -25.48
CA GLY A 257 -2.76 2.17 -24.44
C GLY A 257 -1.27 1.88 -24.19
N LYS A 258 -0.35 2.67 -24.78
CA LYS A 258 1.09 2.39 -24.72
C LYS A 258 1.84 3.21 -23.70
N GLY A 259 1.52 4.50 -23.60
CA GLY A 259 2.20 5.41 -22.71
C GLY A 259 1.49 5.55 -21.36
N HIS A 260 2.20 6.11 -20.39
CA HIS A 260 1.72 6.50 -19.07
C HIS A 260 2.61 7.63 -18.53
N GLY A 261 2.38 8.08 -17.29
CA GLY A 261 3.18 9.13 -16.63
C GLY A 261 2.44 10.45 -16.45
N GLY A 262 1.27 10.61 -17.09
CA GLY A 262 0.42 11.80 -17.01
C GLY A 262 -0.68 11.71 -15.95
N GLN A 263 -1.65 12.63 -16.08
CA GLN A 263 -2.74 12.79 -15.11
C GLN A 263 -4.13 12.54 -15.71
N SER A 264 -4.20 11.91 -16.90
CA SER A 264 -5.50 11.51 -17.44
C SER A 264 -6.18 10.47 -16.53
N GLU A 265 -7.50 10.41 -16.54
CA GLU A 265 -8.25 9.43 -15.75
C GLU A 265 -7.76 8.01 -16.03
N ALA A 266 -7.54 7.67 -17.31
CA ALA A 266 -7.08 6.34 -17.73
C ALA A 266 -5.66 6.00 -17.26
N GLU A 267 -4.75 6.99 -17.13
CA GLU A 267 -3.40 6.77 -16.58
C GLU A 267 -3.41 6.64 -15.05
N ARG A 268 -4.38 7.26 -14.39
CA ARG A 268 -4.56 7.24 -12.93
C ARG A 268 -5.40 6.07 -12.45
N GLU A 269 -6.22 5.48 -13.33
CA GLU A 269 -7.10 4.36 -12.98
C GLU A 269 -6.27 3.10 -12.71
N ILE A 270 -6.42 2.56 -11.52
CA ILE A 270 -5.87 1.29 -11.08
C ILE A 270 -6.97 0.41 -10.47
N TRP A 271 -6.62 -0.75 -9.98
CA TRP A 271 -7.52 -1.67 -9.32
C TRP A 271 -6.84 -2.34 -8.13
N ILE A 272 -7.64 -2.84 -7.19
CA ILE A 272 -7.17 -3.60 -6.04
C ILE A 272 -8.01 -4.87 -5.93
N SER A 273 -7.35 -6.04 -5.91
CA SER A 273 -7.95 -7.34 -5.61
C SER A 273 -7.37 -7.89 -4.31
N THR A 274 -8.22 -8.45 -3.45
CA THR A 274 -7.78 -8.91 -2.13
C THR A 274 -8.67 -10.02 -1.57
N ASN A 275 -8.11 -10.85 -0.71
CA ASN A 275 -8.87 -11.79 0.14
C ASN A 275 -9.18 -11.22 1.53
N ALA A 276 -8.87 -9.94 1.78
CA ALA A 276 -9.10 -9.30 3.06
C ALA A 276 -10.58 -9.29 3.44
N GLN A 277 -10.85 -9.57 4.71
CA GLN A 277 -12.20 -9.46 5.28
C GLN A 277 -12.37 -8.07 5.89
N ASP A 278 -13.61 -7.69 6.22
CA ASP A 278 -13.93 -6.41 6.89
C ASP A 278 -13.55 -5.18 6.03
N LEU A 279 -13.71 -5.30 4.70
CA LEU A 279 -13.55 -4.19 3.76
C LEU A 279 -14.56 -3.09 4.07
N ASN A 280 -14.12 -1.85 4.12
CA ASN A 280 -14.94 -0.72 4.53
C ASN A 280 -15.52 0.07 3.34
N ALA A 281 -16.30 1.11 3.64
CA ALA A 281 -16.92 1.95 2.62
C ALA A 281 -15.90 2.60 1.66
N ARG A 282 -14.69 2.92 2.13
CA ARG A 282 -13.62 3.48 1.28
C ARG A 282 -13.24 2.51 0.17
N PHE A 283 -13.08 1.22 0.46
CA PHE A 283 -12.78 0.21 -0.54
C PHE A 283 -13.89 0.13 -1.61
N HIS A 284 -15.16 0.23 -1.22
CA HIS A 284 -16.30 0.08 -2.12
C HIS A 284 -16.74 1.39 -2.81
N SER A 285 -16.13 2.53 -2.48
CA SER A 285 -16.57 3.85 -2.96
C SER A 285 -16.11 4.20 -4.37
N GLY A 286 -15.18 3.45 -4.97
CA GLY A 286 -14.46 3.85 -6.17
C GLY A 286 -13.43 4.97 -5.91
N GLN A 287 -13.20 5.33 -4.64
CA GLN A 287 -12.24 6.35 -4.22
C GLN A 287 -11.02 5.74 -3.51
N ALA A 288 -10.91 4.41 -3.44
CA ALA A 288 -9.72 3.75 -2.94
C ALA A 288 -8.49 4.21 -3.72
N ALA A 289 -7.36 4.37 -3.03
CA ALA A 289 -6.13 4.87 -3.63
C ALA A 289 -4.94 3.95 -3.31
N LEU A 290 -3.91 4.02 -4.13
CA LEU A 290 -2.69 3.23 -3.95
C LEU A 290 -2.04 3.46 -2.57
N VAL A 291 -2.09 4.70 -2.05
CA VAL A 291 -1.62 5.07 -0.71
C VAL A 291 -2.37 4.36 0.43
N ASP A 292 -3.59 3.87 0.19
CA ASP A 292 -4.44 3.25 1.21
C ASP A 292 -3.97 1.83 1.58
N LEU A 293 -3.10 1.21 0.77
CA LEU A 293 -2.62 -0.15 1.01
C LEU A 293 -1.70 -0.24 2.24
N LEU A 294 -0.75 0.69 2.39
CA LEU A 294 0.13 0.69 3.57
C LEU A 294 -0.63 0.77 4.90
N PRO A 295 -1.53 1.76 5.14
CA PRO A 295 -2.27 1.81 6.39
C PRO A 295 -3.20 0.60 6.59
N SER A 296 -3.68 -0.05 5.51
CA SER A 296 -4.41 -1.32 5.59
C SER A 296 -3.54 -2.46 6.11
N MET A 297 -2.31 -2.57 5.63
CA MET A 297 -1.34 -3.55 6.09
C MET A 297 -0.91 -3.31 7.55
N ILE A 298 -0.66 -2.06 7.95
CA ILE A 298 -0.37 -1.68 9.34
C ILE A 298 -1.52 -2.13 10.27
N ARG A 299 -2.77 -1.87 9.86
CA ARG A 299 -3.96 -2.27 10.62
C ARG A 299 -4.10 -3.78 10.72
N PHE A 300 -3.91 -4.51 9.64
CA PHE A 300 -3.96 -5.96 9.66
C PHE A 300 -2.92 -6.55 10.61
N PHE A 301 -1.69 -6.12 10.53
CA PHE A 301 -0.63 -6.55 11.45
C PHE A 301 -0.85 -6.09 12.89
N LYS A 302 -1.74 -5.13 13.15
CA LYS A 302 -1.93 -4.47 14.45
C LYS A 302 -0.62 -3.87 14.97
N LEU A 303 0.14 -3.21 14.11
CA LEU A 303 1.39 -2.59 14.51
C LEU A 303 1.12 -1.40 15.43
N VAL A 304 1.91 -1.33 16.50
CA VAL A 304 2.00 -0.11 17.31
C VAL A 304 3.05 0.78 16.66
N VAL A 305 2.59 1.82 16.02
CA VAL A 305 3.42 2.76 15.25
C VAL A 305 3.45 4.10 15.98
N ALA A 306 4.61 4.77 15.96
CA ALA A 306 4.75 6.10 16.53
C ALA A 306 3.79 7.11 15.83
N GLU A 307 3.11 7.94 16.61
CA GLU A 307 2.10 8.88 16.10
C GLU A 307 2.65 9.83 15.03
N HIS A 308 3.91 10.29 15.16
CA HIS A 308 4.52 11.18 14.19
C HIS A 308 4.67 10.54 12.80
N GLN A 309 4.82 9.21 12.72
CA GLN A 309 4.86 8.49 11.45
C GLN A 309 3.46 8.32 10.84
N ILE A 310 2.47 7.91 11.66
CA ILE A 310 1.09 7.69 11.19
C ILE A 310 0.43 8.99 10.72
N ARG A 311 0.72 10.12 11.37
CA ARG A 311 0.15 11.43 11.03
C ARG A 311 0.56 11.94 9.66
N GLU A 312 1.68 11.44 9.13
CA GLU A 312 2.19 11.83 7.82
C GLU A 312 1.70 10.96 6.66
N LEU A 313 0.96 9.89 6.93
CA LEU A 313 0.37 9.08 5.85
C LEU A 313 -0.70 9.87 5.09
N ASP A 314 -0.71 9.76 3.77
CA ASP A 314 -1.77 10.31 2.91
C ASP A 314 -2.94 9.33 2.74
N GLY A 315 -2.67 8.04 2.89
CA GLY A 315 -3.66 6.99 2.77
C GLY A 315 -4.45 6.73 4.05
N VAL A 316 -5.62 6.12 3.89
CA VAL A 316 -6.46 5.61 4.96
C VAL A 316 -6.71 4.12 4.81
N PRO A 317 -6.90 3.35 5.90
CA PRO A 317 -7.08 1.90 5.78
C PRO A 317 -8.35 1.52 5.00
N LEU A 318 -8.26 0.49 4.17
CA LEU A 318 -9.38 -0.08 3.40
C LEU A 318 -10.19 -1.12 4.18
N THR A 319 -9.79 -1.43 5.41
CA THR A 319 -10.47 -2.41 6.28
C THR A 319 -10.85 -1.79 7.62
N GLY A 320 -11.90 -2.30 8.25
CA GLY A 320 -12.35 -1.85 9.56
C GLY A 320 -12.89 -0.42 9.59
N PRO A 321 -13.11 0.15 10.79
CA PRO A 321 -13.74 1.46 10.93
C PRO A 321 -12.80 2.59 10.49
N LEU A 322 -13.40 3.67 9.95
CA LEU A 322 -12.75 4.94 9.64
C LEU A 322 -13.39 6.06 10.45
N SER A 323 -12.59 7.06 10.82
CA SER A 323 -13.03 8.34 11.36
C SER A 323 -13.44 9.30 10.25
N LEU A 324 -12.59 9.40 9.23
CA LEU A 324 -12.80 10.28 8.06
C LEU A 324 -11.89 9.85 6.91
N SER A 325 -12.23 10.32 5.69
CA SER A 325 -11.41 10.23 4.48
C SER A 325 -11.60 11.48 3.61
N ASP A 326 -10.85 11.57 2.51
CA ASP A 326 -11.02 12.59 1.46
C ASP A 326 -10.96 14.02 1.99
N LEU A 327 -9.97 14.30 2.86
CA LEU A 327 -9.76 15.65 3.38
C LEU A 327 -9.32 16.58 2.25
N MET A 328 -10.12 17.62 2.03
CA MET A 328 -9.86 18.66 1.03
C MET A 328 -9.77 20.03 1.70
N LEU A 329 -8.87 20.86 1.18
CA LEU A 329 -8.79 22.28 1.52
C LEU A 329 -9.42 23.10 0.39
N GLU A 330 -10.54 23.75 0.68
CA GLU A 330 -11.20 24.68 -0.25
C GLU A 330 -10.79 26.11 0.09
N GLU A 331 -10.39 26.89 -0.92
CA GLU A 331 -10.02 28.30 -0.78
C GLU A 331 -11.00 29.20 -1.53
N ARG A 332 -11.53 30.21 -0.82
CA ARG A 332 -12.34 31.30 -1.40
C ARG A 332 -11.79 32.65 -0.93
N GLY A 333 -10.81 33.15 -1.65
CA GLY A 333 -10.03 34.33 -1.23
C GLY A 333 -9.25 34.03 0.04
N ARG A 334 -9.56 34.73 1.15
CA ARG A 334 -8.92 34.49 2.46
C ARG A 334 -9.69 33.50 3.34
N ASP A 335 -10.87 33.08 2.94
CA ASP A 335 -11.66 32.11 3.68
C ASP A 335 -11.26 30.71 3.23
N GLN A 336 -10.79 29.91 4.18
CA GLN A 336 -10.33 28.55 3.96
C GLN A 336 -11.19 27.58 4.77
N ARG A 337 -11.56 26.48 4.10
CA ARG A 337 -12.44 25.48 4.68
C ARG A 337 -11.87 24.10 4.42
N LEU A 338 -11.84 23.27 5.45
CA LEU A 338 -11.65 21.84 5.30
C LEU A 338 -12.98 21.17 5.05
N THR A 339 -13.00 20.21 4.15
CA THR A 339 -14.14 19.30 3.93
C THR A 339 -13.64 17.86 3.93
N TRP A 340 -14.47 16.91 4.33
CA TRP A 340 -14.13 15.49 4.38
C TRP A 340 -15.35 14.59 4.21
N THR A 341 -15.10 13.31 3.93
CA THR A 341 -16.09 12.24 4.01
C THR A 341 -16.09 11.68 5.42
N THR A 342 -17.24 11.70 6.11
CA THR A 342 -17.39 11.13 7.45
C THR A 342 -17.23 9.61 7.40
N GLY A 343 -16.54 9.06 8.39
CA GLY A 343 -16.31 7.64 8.54
C GLY A 343 -17.51 6.86 9.08
N SER A 344 -17.23 5.71 9.67
CA SER A 344 -18.26 4.70 10.01
C SER A 344 -19.15 5.10 11.19
N GLN A 345 -18.71 6.01 12.05
CA GLN A 345 -19.42 6.42 13.27
C GLN A 345 -19.21 7.91 13.55
N ALA A 346 -20.24 8.56 14.07
CA ALA A 346 -20.12 9.93 14.57
C ALA A 346 -19.19 9.98 15.78
N GLU A 347 -18.21 10.90 15.72
CA GLU A 347 -17.23 11.13 16.77
C GLU A 347 -16.76 12.59 16.77
N THR A 348 -15.91 12.94 17.71
CA THR A 348 -15.25 14.26 17.74
C THR A 348 -13.87 14.15 17.08
N LEU A 349 -13.63 14.98 16.07
CA LEU A 349 -12.34 15.12 15.40
C LEU A 349 -11.55 16.26 16.02
N SER A 350 -10.24 16.12 16.09
CA SER A 350 -9.31 17.17 16.52
C SER A 350 -8.56 17.70 15.30
N VAL A 351 -8.52 19.03 15.14
CA VAL A 351 -7.89 19.72 14.01
C VAL A 351 -6.61 20.40 14.48
N TYR A 352 -5.55 20.21 13.73
CA TYR A 352 -4.22 20.78 13.99
C TYR A 352 -3.66 21.38 12.70
N TRP A 353 -2.63 22.22 12.84
CA TRP A 353 -1.87 22.75 11.72
C TRP A 353 -0.39 22.85 12.05
N SER A 354 0.46 22.89 11.02
CA SER A 354 1.90 23.17 11.12
C SER A 354 2.33 24.17 10.06
N PRO A 355 3.25 25.12 10.37
CA PRO A 355 3.71 26.11 9.42
C PRO A 355 4.78 25.60 8.42
N ALA A 356 5.28 24.40 8.58
CA ALA A 356 6.41 23.86 7.83
C ALA A 356 6.24 22.35 7.58
N ASP A 357 7.12 21.76 6.77
CA ASP A 357 7.28 20.31 6.61
C ASP A 357 8.58 19.86 7.30
N GLN A 358 8.61 19.95 8.62
CA GLN A 358 9.78 19.56 9.42
C GLN A 358 10.03 18.06 9.38
N PHE A 359 8.96 17.27 9.25
CA PHE A 359 9.06 15.81 9.17
C PHE A 359 9.81 15.37 7.90
N GLY A 360 9.46 15.93 6.74
CA GLY A 360 10.16 15.66 5.48
C GLY A 360 11.64 16.05 5.50
N GLU A 361 11.99 17.04 6.30
CA GLU A 361 13.38 17.49 6.55
C GLU A 361 14.12 16.65 7.60
N GLY A 362 13.48 15.61 8.17
CA GLY A 362 14.09 14.72 9.15
C GLY A 362 14.00 15.19 10.60
N SER A 363 13.17 16.19 10.88
CA SER A 363 12.88 16.69 12.22
C SER A 363 11.50 16.26 12.72
N SER A 364 11.23 16.43 14.01
CA SER A 364 9.89 16.20 14.56
C SER A 364 8.92 17.28 14.09
N GLU A 365 7.79 16.88 13.53
CA GLU A 365 6.72 17.81 13.16
C GLU A 365 6.00 18.34 14.38
N GLU A 366 5.87 19.65 14.49
CA GLU A 366 5.10 20.31 15.54
C GLU A 366 3.73 20.72 15.01
N TYR A 367 2.69 20.04 15.51
CA TYR A 367 1.31 20.33 15.17
C TYR A 367 0.62 21.15 16.27
N LEU A 368 0.18 22.35 15.92
CA LEU A 368 -0.53 23.29 16.80
C LEU A 368 -2.04 23.01 16.74
N PHE A 369 -2.67 22.87 17.89
CA PHE A 369 -4.10 22.60 18.02
C PHE A 369 -4.95 23.81 17.60
N LEU A 370 -5.93 23.59 16.71
CA LEU A 370 -6.90 24.60 16.26
C LEU A 370 -8.26 24.47 16.92
N GLY A 371 -8.73 23.27 17.17
CA GLY A 371 -10.04 23.03 17.75
C GLY A 371 -10.56 21.61 17.54
N GLN A 372 -11.81 21.41 17.96
CA GLN A 372 -12.54 20.17 17.78
C GLN A 372 -13.82 20.41 17.01
N VAL A 373 -14.27 19.39 16.27
CA VAL A 373 -15.49 19.43 15.46
C VAL A 373 -16.15 18.04 15.42
N PRO A 374 -17.48 17.93 15.44
CA PRO A 374 -18.16 16.67 15.16
C PRO A 374 -17.83 16.17 13.75
N SER A 375 -17.60 14.86 13.60
CA SER A 375 -17.23 14.28 12.31
C SER A 375 -18.34 14.45 11.25
N ASP A 376 -19.60 14.44 11.66
CA ASP A 376 -20.79 14.62 10.81
C ASP A 376 -21.04 16.09 10.38
N ALA A 377 -20.27 17.05 10.90
CA ALA A 377 -20.27 18.41 10.37
C ALA A 377 -19.69 18.48 8.96
N ASN A 378 -18.87 17.50 8.56
CA ASN A 378 -18.22 17.36 7.25
C ASN A 378 -17.39 18.57 6.80
N GLN A 379 -17.15 19.53 7.69
CA GLN A 379 -16.40 20.75 7.39
C GLN A 379 -15.86 21.41 8.65
N TYR A 380 -14.77 22.17 8.49
CA TYR A 380 -14.17 23.04 9.51
C TYR A 380 -13.62 24.32 8.86
N VAL A 381 -14.00 25.50 9.37
CA VAL A 381 -13.49 26.79 8.87
C VAL A 381 -12.18 27.09 9.57
N LEU A 382 -11.11 27.26 8.81
CA LEU A 382 -9.78 27.60 9.34
C LEU A 382 -9.72 29.08 9.80
N PRO A 383 -8.86 29.40 10.78
CA PRO A 383 -8.59 30.80 11.15
C PRO A 383 -8.13 31.63 9.95
N LYS A 384 -8.67 32.85 9.80
CA LYS A 384 -8.38 33.74 8.65
C LYS A 384 -6.90 34.10 8.50
N GLU A 385 -6.16 34.05 9.59
CA GLU A 385 -4.72 34.30 9.64
C GLU A 385 -3.92 33.31 8.81
N LEU A 386 -4.41 32.06 8.68
CA LEU A 386 -3.78 31.04 7.86
C LEU A 386 -3.90 31.36 6.36
N GLY A 387 -4.93 32.07 5.93
CA GLY A 387 -5.13 32.48 4.55
C GLY A 387 -4.03 33.38 3.97
N ASN A 388 -3.18 33.97 4.83
CA ASN A 388 -2.05 34.80 4.40
C ASN A 388 -0.72 34.03 4.36
N LYS A 389 -0.67 32.77 4.77
CA LYS A 389 0.56 31.97 4.80
C LYS A 389 0.80 31.31 3.44
N PRO A 390 2.02 31.35 2.90
CA PRO A 390 2.33 30.70 1.61
C PRO A 390 2.27 29.17 1.71
N PHE A 391 2.58 28.60 2.88
CA PHE A 391 2.58 27.17 3.14
C PHE A 391 2.03 26.88 4.54
N PHE A 392 1.29 25.82 4.66
CA PHE A 392 1.00 25.12 5.92
C PHE A 392 0.44 23.72 5.67
N LYS A 393 0.57 22.87 6.67
CA LYS A 393 -0.04 21.55 6.74
C LYS A 393 -1.24 21.61 7.68
N VAL A 394 -2.28 20.85 7.39
CA VAL A 394 -3.41 20.60 8.30
C VAL A 394 -3.51 19.11 8.54
N LEU A 395 -3.71 18.75 9.80
CA LEU A 395 -3.94 17.39 10.24
C LEU A 395 -5.29 17.30 10.96
N VAL A 396 -6.13 16.36 10.55
CA VAL A 396 -7.39 16.03 11.24
C VAL A 396 -7.27 14.62 11.81
N VAL A 397 -7.47 14.51 13.12
CA VAL A 397 -7.27 13.27 13.88
C VAL A 397 -8.60 12.80 14.45
N GLY A 398 -8.98 11.59 14.10
CA GLY A 398 -10.09 10.86 14.71
C GLY A 398 -9.60 9.64 15.50
N LYS A 399 -10.54 8.85 15.98
CA LYS A 399 -10.26 7.66 16.81
C LYS A 399 -9.58 6.53 16.00
N TYR A 400 -9.94 6.37 14.74
CA TYR A 400 -9.56 5.21 13.93
C TYR A 400 -8.47 5.50 12.90
N ASN A 401 -8.34 6.75 12.47
CA ASN A 401 -7.31 7.23 11.56
C ASN A 401 -7.17 8.76 11.63
N SER A 402 -6.08 9.24 11.07
CA SER A 402 -5.85 10.66 10.78
C SER A 402 -5.73 10.85 9.27
N VAL A 403 -5.95 12.09 8.82
CA VAL A 403 -5.72 12.53 7.44
C VAL A 403 -5.09 13.91 7.45
N ASN A 404 -4.25 14.19 6.47
CA ASN A 404 -3.59 15.50 6.34
C ASN A 404 -3.81 16.08 4.93
N THR A 405 -3.66 17.38 4.82
CA THR A 405 -3.64 18.13 3.56
C THR A 405 -2.73 19.32 3.68
N TRP A 406 -2.15 19.74 2.56
CA TRP A 406 -1.22 20.86 2.51
C TRP A 406 -1.81 22.03 1.74
N ARG A 407 -1.47 23.24 2.17
CA ARG A 407 -1.59 24.44 1.36
C ARG A 407 -0.21 24.80 0.82
N VAL A 408 -0.14 24.94 -0.50
CA VAL A 408 1.03 25.49 -1.19
C VAL A 408 0.50 26.60 -2.10
N SER A 409 0.85 27.85 -1.83
CA SER A 409 0.44 28.96 -2.72
C SER A 409 1.26 28.93 -4.00
N GLY A 410 0.63 29.28 -5.13
CA GLY A 410 1.21 29.16 -6.48
C GLY A 410 2.47 29.99 -6.80
N ASP A 411 3.10 30.62 -5.81
CA ASP A 411 4.33 31.39 -5.97
C ASP A 411 5.60 30.62 -5.53
N LEU A 412 5.45 29.37 -5.08
CA LEU A 412 6.61 28.48 -4.90
C LEU A 412 6.93 27.87 -6.27
N GLU A 413 7.66 28.63 -7.12
CA GLU A 413 8.37 28.00 -8.23
C GLU A 413 9.23 26.87 -7.65
N VAL A 414 8.91 25.64 -8.03
CA VAL A 414 9.79 24.51 -7.77
C VAL A 414 11.07 24.81 -8.55
N GLU A 415 12.12 25.21 -7.86
CA GLU A 415 13.47 25.20 -8.43
C GLU A 415 13.76 23.74 -8.83
N ASN A 416 13.71 23.50 -10.14
CA ASN A 416 14.04 22.22 -10.79
C ASN A 416 15.54 21.95 -10.72
#